data_ab7669971c185bdd07dfc7749f9785d0
#
_entry.id   ab7669971c185bdd07dfc7749f9785d0
#
_cell.length_a   1.000
_cell.length_b   1.000
_cell.length_c   1.000
_cell.angle_alpha   90.00
_cell.angle_beta   90.00
_cell.angle_gamma   90.00
#
_symmetry.space_group_name_H-M   'P 1'
#
loop_
_entity.id
_entity.type
_entity.pdbx_description
1 polymer ?
#
loop_
_entity_poly.entity_id
_entity_poly.type
_entity_poly.pdbx_seq_one_letter_code
_entity_poly.pdbx_strand_id
1 'polypeptide(L)'
;MLSGHGSRIIGVVLGFSYAHGMQSLQDPFVGELIGTIQMETEENGYYVMLIGGESIQNVVDIASKWNVEGLLILGYNEEQYRSLSRRLNKKMILIDAYPEGAYTFQNVGIDDYSGGYQIGEYLYSCGYKKALFVAETERDSDYYRWMGFKQAMEKQGGFCSRSRYIVIPGKRNLRLRKYRELLPRFLEAKALAFSSDYNAIEAINFFFDEGIMVPEQISVTGYDDSVYASMIRPKLTTVHQDIPQKAHVALERLMKLIQGETLNELNIKNPVYLVKRDSVKE
;
A
#
# COMPACT_ATOMS: atom_id res chain seq x y z
N MET A 1 -41.11 -6.47 -20.67
CA MET A 1 -39.82 -6.03 -21.24
C MET A 1 -39.15 -5.19 -20.15
N LEU A 2 -38.23 -5.75 -19.38
CA LEU A 2 -37.38 -5.00 -18.51
C LEU A 2 -36.26 -4.42 -19.35
N SER A 3 -36.47 -3.20 -19.82
CA SER A 3 -35.58 -2.46 -20.70
C SER A 3 -34.37 -2.02 -19.91
N GLY A 4 -33.18 -2.54 -20.27
CA GLY A 4 -31.96 -1.72 -20.42
C GLY A 4 -31.36 -0.97 -19.27
N HIS A 5 -31.67 -1.28 -18.00
CA HIS A 5 -30.88 -0.76 -16.90
C HIS A 5 -29.78 -1.76 -16.59
N GLY A 6 -28.51 -1.32 -16.65
CA GLY A 6 -27.38 -2.09 -16.19
C GLY A 6 -27.58 -2.59 -14.75
N SER A 7 -26.75 -3.51 -14.31
CA SER A 7 -26.85 -4.07 -12.94
C SER A 7 -26.59 -3.02 -11.85
N ARG A 8 -25.93 -1.93 -12.20
CA ARG A 8 -25.40 -0.91 -11.28
C ARG A 8 -24.51 -1.50 -10.19
N ILE A 9 -23.78 -2.54 -10.52
CA ILE A 9 -22.83 -3.19 -9.59
C ILE A 9 -21.41 -2.93 -10.06
N ILE A 10 -20.61 -2.37 -9.16
CA ILE A 10 -19.15 -2.26 -9.29
C ILE A 10 -18.50 -3.37 -8.45
N GLY A 11 -17.68 -4.19 -9.09
CA GLY A 11 -16.90 -5.21 -8.38
C GLY A 11 -15.61 -4.63 -7.83
N VAL A 12 -15.33 -4.87 -6.55
CA VAL A 12 -14.02 -4.60 -5.94
C VAL A 12 -13.33 -5.94 -5.69
N VAL A 13 -12.27 -6.19 -6.45
CA VAL A 13 -11.51 -7.44 -6.42
C VAL A 13 -10.31 -7.28 -5.50
N LEU A 14 -10.23 -8.12 -4.47
CA LEU A 14 -9.05 -8.22 -3.60
C LEU A 14 -8.22 -9.42 -4.02
N GLY A 15 -7.08 -9.19 -4.66
CA GLY A 15 -6.15 -10.21 -5.17
C GLY A 15 -5.43 -11.00 -4.07
N PHE A 16 -5.67 -10.66 -2.81
CA PHE A 16 -5.09 -11.31 -1.64
C PHE A 16 -6.13 -11.42 -0.52
N SER A 17 -6.15 -12.56 0.18
CA SER A 17 -7.04 -12.76 1.34
C SER A 17 -6.43 -12.24 2.63
N TYR A 18 -5.12 -12.10 2.69
CA TYR A 18 -4.39 -11.68 3.88
C TYR A 18 -3.40 -10.57 3.56
N ALA A 19 -3.40 -9.53 4.39
CA ALA A 19 -2.37 -8.51 4.46
C ALA A 19 -1.74 -8.54 5.86
N HIS A 20 -0.43 -8.46 5.96
CA HIS A 20 0.30 -8.49 7.24
C HIS A 20 -0.05 -9.67 8.16
N GLY A 21 -0.54 -10.80 7.60
CA GLY A 21 -0.97 -11.97 8.35
C GLY A 21 -2.36 -11.87 8.99
N MET A 22 -3.14 -10.83 8.64
CA MET A 22 -4.55 -10.67 9.00
C MET A 22 -5.44 -10.73 7.75
N GLN A 23 -6.74 -10.85 7.93
CA GLN A 23 -7.68 -10.75 6.82
C GLN A 23 -7.57 -9.35 6.18
N SER A 24 -7.61 -9.30 4.85
CA SER A 24 -7.34 -8.06 4.09
C SER A 24 -8.22 -6.88 4.51
N LEU A 25 -9.50 -7.12 4.87
CA LEU A 25 -10.40 -6.06 5.36
C LEU A 25 -10.07 -5.52 6.76
N GLN A 26 -9.21 -6.19 7.50
CA GLN A 26 -8.72 -5.70 8.80
C GLN A 26 -7.51 -4.78 8.65
N ASP A 27 -6.90 -4.75 7.46
CA ASP A 27 -5.84 -3.81 7.14
C ASP A 27 -6.41 -2.38 7.06
N PRO A 28 -5.84 -1.40 7.79
CA PRO A 28 -6.37 -0.03 7.82
C PRO A 28 -6.44 0.62 6.44
N PHE A 29 -5.43 0.41 5.60
CA PHE A 29 -5.39 0.94 4.23
C PHE A 29 -6.53 0.35 3.38
N VAL A 30 -6.69 -0.99 3.41
CA VAL A 30 -7.74 -1.68 2.65
C VAL A 30 -9.12 -1.29 3.16
N GLY A 31 -9.30 -1.21 4.48
CA GLY A 31 -10.56 -0.82 5.10
C GLY A 31 -11.01 0.58 4.71
N GLU A 32 -10.10 1.55 4.75
CA GLU A 32 -10.38 2.94 4.37
C GLU A 32 -10.66 3.07 2.86
N LEU A 33 -9.86 2.41 2.02
CA LEU A 33 -10.05 2.39 0.57
C LEU A 33 -11.44 1.86 0.19
N ILE A 34 -11.83 0.71 0.73
CA ILE A 34 -13.12 0.08 0.44
C ILE A 34 -14.27 0.92 0.99
N GLY A 35 -14.13 1.47 2.20
CA GLY A 35 -15.14 2.33 2.80
C GLY A 35 -15.42 3.58 1.96
N THR A 36 -14.36 4.21 1.44
CA THR A 36 -14.51 5.37 0.54
C THR A 36 -15.14 4.97 -0.80
N ILE A 37 -14.67 3.88 -1.41
CA ILE A 37 -15.26 3.36 -2.67
C ILE A 37 -16.76 3.08 -2.47
N GLN A 38 -17.15 2.47 -1.36
CA GLN A 38 -18.55 2.14 -1.09
C GLN A 38 -19.42 3.40 -0.98
N MET A 39 -19.00 4.40 -0.21
CA MET A 39 -19.74 5.66 -0.06
C MET A 39 -19.93 6.37 -1.41
N GLU A 40 -18.85 6.59 -2.16
CA GLU A 40 -18.92 7.28 -3.45
C GLU A 40 -19.69 6.48 -4.51
N THR A 41 -19.62 5.16 -4.47
CA THR A 41 -20.38 4.29 -5.37
C THR A 41 -21.88 4.44 -5.13
N GLU A 42 -22.33 4.51 -3.88
CA GLU A 42 -23.73 4.77 -3.51
C GLU A 42 -24.22 6.16 -3.97
N GLU A 43 -23.41 7.19 -3.80
CA GLU A 43 -23.74 8.55 -4.27
C GLU A 43 -23.97 8.60 -5.79
N ASN A 44 -23.28 7.75 -6.54
CA ASN A 44 -23.46 7.60 -7.98
C ASN A 44 -24.61 6.64 -8.37
N GLY A 45 -25.35 6.10 -7.40
CA GLY A 45 -26.48 5.18 -7.64
C GLY A 45 -26.06 3.78 -8.04
N TYR A 46 -24.86 3.35 -7.67
CA TYR A 46 -24.31 2.01 -7.86
C TYR A 46 -24.15 1.28 -6.51
N TYR A 47 -23.86 -0.02 -6.59
CA TYR A 47 -23.60 -0.88 -5.43
C TYR A 47 -22.23 -1.53 -5.55
N VAL A 48 -21.55 -1.71 -4.43
CA VAL A 48 -20.28 -2.43 -4.37
C VAL A 48 -20.50 -3.91 -4.13
N MET A 49 -19.81 -4.74 -4.90
CA MET A 49 -19.67 -6.17 -4.67
C MET A 49 -18.22 -6.50 -4.40
N LEU A 50 -17.88 -6.96 -3.19
CA LEU A 50 -16.55 -7.46 -2.88
C LEU A 50 -16.35 -8.86 -3.45
N ILE A 51 -15.25 -9.07 -4.15
CA ILE A 51 -14.91 -10.33 -4.82
C ILE A 51 -13.53 -10.79 -4.37
N GLY A 52 -13.42 -12.01 -3.84
CA GLY A 52 -12.13 -12.62 -3.57
C GLY A 52 -11.38 -12.89 -4.87
N GLY A 53 -10.20 -12.32 -5.01
CA GLY A 53 -9.43 -12.27 -6.25
C GLY A 53 -8.30 -13.31 -6.36
N GLU A 54 -8.13 -14.23 -5.42
CA GLU A 54 -7.09 -15.26 -5.49
C GLU A 54 -7.26 -16.21 -6.67
N SER A 55 -8.51 -16.44 -7.11
CA SER A 55 -8.84 -17.23 -8.29
C SER A 55 -9.45 -16.35 -9.38
N ILE A 56 -8.75 -16.21 -10.51
CA ILE A 56 -9.26 -15.50 -11.69
C ILE A 56 -10.56 -16.11 -12.20
N GLN A 57 -10.70 -17.45 -12.16
CA GLN A 57 -11.94 -18.13 -12.53
C GLN A 57 -13.11 -17.67 -11.66
N ASN A 58 -12.92 -17.60 -10.36
CA ASN A 58 -13.95 -17.13 -9.43
C ASN A 58 -14.38 -15.69 -9.74
N VAL A 59 -13.43 -14.81 -10.03
CA VAL A 59 -13.73 -13.41 -10.42
C VAL A 59 -14.57 -13.37 -11.70
N VAL A 60 -14.19 -14.16 -12.71
CA VAL A 60 -14.94 -14.26 -13.98
C VAL A 60 -16.37 -14.76 -13.75
N ASP A 61 -16.54 -15.83 -12.98
CA ASP A 61 -17.83 -16.44 -12.70
C ASP A 61 -18.78 -15.49 -11.95
N ILE A 62 -18.27 -14.84 -10.90
CA ILE A 62 -19.05 -13.89 -10.11
C ILE A 62 -19.40 -12.65 -10.94
N ALA A 63 -18.41 -12.01 -11.59
CA ALA A 63 -18.64 -10.80 -12.38
C ALA A 63 -19.60 -11.04 -13.54
N SER A 64 -19.54 -12.21 -14.16
CA SER A 64 -20.48 -12.59 -15.23
C SER A 64 -21.88 -12.89 -14.72
N LYS A 65 -22.00 -13.69 -13.65
CA LYS A 65 -23.27 -14.08 -13.05
C LYS A 65 -24.09 -12.88 -12.56
N TRP A 66 -23.44 -11.91 -11.97
CA TRP A 66 -24.07 -10.71 -11.42
C TRP A 66 -24.06 -9.53 -12.41
N ASN A 67 -23.57 -9.74 -13.62
CA ASN A 67 -23.45 -8.72 -14.67
C ASN A 67 -22.78 -7.44 -14.16
N VAL A 68 -21.69 -7.57 -13.38
CA VAL A 68 -20.91 -6.44 -12.87
C VAL A 68 -20.50 -5.51 -14.01
N GLU A 69 -20.68 -4.20 -13.86
CA GLU A 69 -20.45 -3.23 -14.95
C GLU A 69 -18.98 -2.86 -15.11
N GLY A 70 -18.24 -2.83 -14.01
CA GLY A 70 -16.81 -2.54 -14.01
C GLY A 70 -16.13 -3.09 -12.77
N LEU A 71 -14.79 -3.15 -12.79
CA LEU A 71 -13.99 -3.70 -11.70
C LEU A 71 -12.92 -2.70 -11.24
N LEU A 72 -12.82 -2.50 -9.93
CA LEU A 72 -11.65 -1.96 -9.25
C LEU A 72 -10.85 -3.14 -8.70
N ILE A 73 -9.56 -3.21 -8.98
CA ILE A 73 -8.76 -4.41 -8.69
C ILE A 73 -7.52 -4.01 -7.88
N LEU A 74 -7.42 -4.52 -6.66
CA LEU A 74 -6.28 -4.35 -5.77
C LEU A 74 -5.48 -5.65 -5.66
N GLY A 75 -4.16 -5.57 -5.78
CA GLY A 75 -3.26 -6.69 -5.56
C GLY A 75 -3.08 -7.65 -6.74
N TYR A 76 -3.43 -7.24 -7.96
CA TYR A 76 -3.11 -7.98 -9.18
C TYR A 76 -1.83 -7.44 -9.83
N ASN A 77 -1.02 -8.36 -10.32
CA ASN A 77 0.06 -8.05 -11.26
C ASN A 77 -0.44 -8.01 -12.72
N GLU A 78 0.43 -7.63 -13.65
CA GLU A 78 0.10 -7.50 -15.06
C GLU A 78 -0.36 -8.83 -15.69
N GLU A 79 0.23 -9.96 -15.32
CA GLU A 79 -0.14 -11.29 -15.84
C GLU A 79 -1.58 -11.67 -15.43
N GLN A 80 -1.91 -11.46 -14.16
CA GLN A 80 -3.27 -11.69 -13.63
C GLN A 80 -4.29 -10.77 -14.32
N TYR A 81 -3.95 -9.48 -14.50
CA TYR A 81 -4.79 -8.56 -15.26
C TYR A 81 -5.01 -9.04 -16.70
N ARG A 82 -3.95 -9.39 -17.43
CA ARG A 82 -4.05 -9.89 -18.80
C ARG A 82 -4.88 -11.17 -18.91
N SER A 83 -4.73 -12.08 -17.93
CA SER A 83 -5.55 -13.30 -17.87
C SER A 83 -7.02 -12.99 -17.65
N LEU A 84 -7.34 -12.05 -16.75
CA LEU A 84 -8.72 -11.63 -16.48
C LEU A 84 -9.33 -10.88 -17.68
N SER A 85 -8.60 -9.94 -18.27
CA SER A 85 -9.10 -9.10 -19.38
C SER A 85 -9.39 -9.89 -20.67
N ARG A 86 -8.70 -11.01 -20.92
CA ARG A 86 -8.99 -11.92 -22.03
C ARG A 86 -10.30 -12.70 -21.85
N ARG A 87 -10.73 -12.89 -20.60
CA ARG A 87 -11.87 -13.75 -20.24
C ARG A 87 -13.11 -12.95 -19.89
N LEU A 88 -12.95 -11.68 -19.55
CA LEU A 88 -14.01 -10.81 -19.09
C LEU A 88 -13.95 -9.46 -19.82
N ASN A 89 -14.92 -9.23 -20.73
CA ASN A 89 -15.04 -7.95 -21.46
C ASN A 89 -15.69 -6.88 -20.56
N LYS A 90 -15.00 -6.44 -19.53
CA LYS A 90 -15.45 -5.40 -18.59
C LYS A 90 -14.39 -4.31 -18.47
N LYS A 91 -14.82 -3.11 -18.09
CA LYS A 91 -13.91 -2.01 -17.76
C LYS A 91 -13.22 -2.28 -16.42
N MET A 92 -11.92 -1.99 -16.33
CA MET A 92 -11.12 -2.32 -15.17
C MET A 92 -10.15 -1.20 -14.86
N ILE A 93 -10.01 -0.86 -13.58
CA ILE A 93 -8.96 0.00 -13.04
C ILE A 93 -8.20 -0.82 -12.00
N LEU A 94 -6.88 -0.88 -12.13
CA LEU A 94 -6.02 -1.45 -11.11
C LEU A 94 -5.65 -0.37 -10.09
N ILE A 95 -5.47 -0.78 -8.86
CA ILE A 95 -5.02 0.08 -7.75
C ILE A 95 -3.68 -0.47 -7.27
N ASP A 96 -2.68 0.41 -7.20
CA ASP A 96 -1.31 0.11 -6.75
C ASP A 96 -0.70 -1.10 -7.49
N ALA A 97 -0.84 -1.15 -8.83
CA ALA A 97 -0.22 -2.16 -9.67
C ALA A 97 1.11 -1.64 -10.26
N TYR A 98 2.11 -2.52 -10.31
CA TYR A 98 3.47 -2.18 -10.73
C TYR A 98 3.92 -3.13 -11.86
N PRO A 99 3.84 -2.70 -13.14
CA PRO A 99 4.34 -3.48 -14.25
C PRO A 99 5.87 -3.44 -14.33
N GLU A 100 6.47 -4.47 -14.92
CA GLU A 100 7.92 -4.50 -15.18
C GLU A 100 8.38 -3.50 -16.26
N GLY A 101 7.45 -2.95 -17.02
CA GLY A 101 7.69 -2.02 -18.12
C GLY A 101 6.68 -0.87 -18.15
N ALA A 102 6.32 -0.46 -19.37
CA ALA A 102 5.29 0.56 -19.55
C ALA A 102 3.89 0.03 -19.17
N TYR A 103 3.05 0.88 -18.60
CA TYR A 103 1.66 0.53 -18.30
C TYR A 103 0.89 0.21 -19.58
N THR A 104 0.22 -0.93 -19.60
CA THR A 104 -0.67 -1.38 -20.66
C THR A 104 -2.14 -1.46 -20.20
N PHE A 105 -2.41 -0.99 -18.98
CA PHE A 105 -3.71 -1.00 -18.31
C PHE A 105 -3.89 0.30 -17.51
N GLN A 106 -5.14 0.59 -17.17
CA GLN A 106 -5.46 1.74 -16.33
C GLN A 106 -5.09 1.43 -14.87
N ASN A 107 -4.29 2.31 -14.26
CA ASN A 107 -3.84 2.20 -12.88
C ASN A 107 -3.97 3.52 -12.13
N VAL A 108 -4.27 3.42 -10.86
CA VAL A 108 -4.22 4.53 -9.90
C VAL A 108 -3.38 4.11 -8.71
N GLY A 109 -2.31 4.82 -8.45
CA GLY A 109 -1.38 4.54 -7.36
C GLY A 109 -0.88 5.84 -6.72
N ILE A 110 0.26 5.73 -6.03
CA ILE A 110 0.96 6.86 -5.39
C ILE A 110 2.40 6.93 -5.88
N ASP A 111 3.10 8.00 -5.52
CA ASP A 111 4.54 8.10 -5.76
C ASP A 111 5.34 7.47 -4.60
N ASP A 112 5.37 6.12 -4.58
CA ASP A 112 6.08 5.33 -3.57
C ASP A 112 7.56 5.66 -3.50
N TYR A 113 8.18 5.94 -4.66
CA TYR A 113 9.58 6.32 -4.72
C TYR A 113 9.83 7.65 -3.99
N SER A 114 8.99 8.67 -4.26
CA SER A 114 9.08 9.96 -3.58
C SER A 114 8.87 9.83 -2.07
N GLY A 115 7.91 9.00 -1.64
CA GLY A 115 7.68 8.75 -0.21
C GLY A 115 8.88 8.11 0.48
N GLY A 116 9.45 7.08 -0.13
CA GLY A 116 10.68 6.45 0.37
C GLY A 116 11.86 7.42 0.41
N TYR A 117 12.00 8.28 -0.63
CA TYR A 117 13.02 9.30 -0.67
C TYR A 117 12.88 10.31 0.49
N GLN A 118 11.70 10.81 0.76
CA GLN A 118 11.42 11.75 1.86
C GLN A 118 11.79 11.16 3.23
N ILE A 119 11.48 9.87 3.47
CA ILE A 119 11.89 9.15 4.71
C ILE A 119 13.42 9.09 4.81
N GLY A 120 14.10 8.67 3.74
CA GLY A 120 15.55 8.55 3.72
C GLY A 120 16.24 9.89 3.96
N GLU A 121 15.79 10.94 3.28
CA GLU A 121 16.31 12.30 3.45
C GLU A 121 16.10 12.82 4.88
N TYR A 122 14.91 12.62 5.44
CA TYR A 122 14.61 13.03 6.81
C TYR A 122 15.48 12.28 7.84
N LEU A 123 15.54 10.96 7.78
CA LEU A 123 16.36 10.18 8.71
C LEU A 123 17.85 10.54 8.60
N TYR A 124 18.33 10.77 7.39
CA TYR A 124 19.71 11.22 7.21
C TYR A 124 19.96 12.61 7.83
N SER A 125 19.03 13.57 7.67
CA SER A 125 19.12 14.91 8.25
C SER A 125 19.11 14.88 9.79
N CYS A 126 18.44 13.89 10.41
CA CYS A 126 18.49 13.63 11.84
C CYS A 126 19.77 12.87 12.28
N GLY A 127 20.72 12.62 11.37
CA GLY A 127 22.00 11.97 11.66
C GLY A 127 22.02 10.44 11.57
N TYR A 128 20.93 9.80 11.15
CA TYR A 128 20.82 8.34 11.05
C TYR A 128 21.41 7.77 9.75
N LYS A 129 22.73 7.87 9.62
CA LYS A 129 23.47 7.43 8.41
C LYS A 129 23.43 5.92 8.17
N LYS A 130 23.05 5.13 9.19
CA LYS A 130 22.99 3.66 9.14
C LYS A 130 21.56 3.11 9.22
N ALA A 131 20.54 3.93 9.02
CA ALA A 131 19.13 3.51 9.08
C ALA A 131 18.87 2.26 8.20
N LEU A 132 18.00 1.36 8.67
CA LEU A 132 17.57 0.18 7.94
C LEU A 132 16.18 0.41 7.37
N PHE A 133 15.94 -0.18 6.20
CA PHE A 133 14.62 -0.25 5.62
C PHE A 133 14.02 -1.64 5.86
N VAL A 134 12.78 -1.70 6.34
CA VAL A 134 12.13 -2.95 6.77
C VAL A 134 10.80 -3.11 6.04
N ALA A 135 10.63 -4.23 5.34
CA ALA A 135 9.45 -4.52 4.52
C ALA A 135 9.11 -6.02 4.50
N GLU A 136 7.92 -6.38 4.04
CA GLU A 136 7.52 -7.80 3.92
C GLU A 136 7.98 -8.44 2.61
N THR A 137 8.17 -7.65 1.55
CA THR A 137 8.55 -8.16 0.22
C THR A 137 9.71 -7.36 -0.37
N GLU A 138 10.23 -7.78 -1.49
CA GLU A 138 11.22 -7.06 -2.32
C GLU A 138 10.61 -6.62 -3.65
N ARG A 139 9.31 -6.45 -3.72
CA ARG A 139 8.56 -6.18 -4.95
C ARG A 139 7.58 -5.03 -4.73
N ASP A 140 7.01 -4.56 -5.82
CA ASP A 140 5.90 -3.64 -5.86
C ASP A 140 6.18 -2.35 -5.03
N SER A 141 5.24 -1.88 -4.23
CA SER A 141 5.40 -0.69 -3.39
C SER A 141 6.64 -0.74 -2.49
N ASP A 142 6.90 -1.88 -1.85
CA ASP A 142 8.05 -2.06 -0.96
C ASP A 142 9.37 -1.79 -1.68
N TYR A 143 9.50 -2.30 -2.92
CA TYR A 143 10.68 -2.08 -3.75
C TYR A 143 10.86 -0.61 -4.14
N TYR A 144 9.79 0.07 -4.58
CA TYR A 144 9.88 1.48 -4.98
C TYR A 144 10.15 2.40 -3.79
N ARG A 145 9.53 2.15 -2.62
CA ARG A 145 9.83 2.85 -1.35
C ARG A 145 11.28 2.68 -0.95
N TRP A 146 11.80 1.46 -1.05
CA TRP A 146 13.23 1.20 -0.84
C TRP A 146 14.14 1.95 -1.79
N MET A 147 13.83 1.96 -3.09
CA MET A 147 14.65 2.64 -4.09
C MET A 147 14.75 4.14 -3.81
N GLY A 148 13.65 4.77 -3.43
CA GLY A 148 13.64 6.16 -3.00
C GLY A 148 14.47 6.38 -1.74
N PHE A 149 14.24 5.58 -0.70
CA PHE A 149 15.01 5.63 0.55
C PHE A 149 16.51 5.46 0.30
N LYS A 150 16.89 4.46 -0.47
CA LYS A 150 18.28 4.20 -0.84
C LYS A 150 18.91 5.40 -1.55
N GLN A 151 18.23 5.97 -2.55
CA GLN A 151 18.75 7.11 -3.28
C GLN A 151 18.95 8.33 -2.38
N ALA A 152 18.01 8.62 -1.48
CA ALA A 152 18.15 9.72 -0.53
C ALA A 152 19.38 9.56 0.36
N MET A 153 19.58 8.34 0.91
CA MET A 153 20.73 8.02 1.75
C MET A 153 22.06 8.17 0.97
N GLU A 154 22.13 7.72 -0.28
CA GLU A 154 23.32 7.79 -1.14
C GLU A 154 23.64 9.23 -1.57
N LYS A 155 22.63 10.00 -1.94
CA LYS A 155 22.79 11.42 -2.36
C LYS A 155 23.37 12.30 -1.26
N GLN A 156 23.09 11.98 0.00
CA GLN A 156 23.63 12.67 1.16
C GLN A 156 25.06 12.19 1.57
N GLY A 157 25.68 11.33 0.77
CA GLY A 157 27.01 10.78 1.01
C GLY A 157 27.02 9.55 1.92
N GLY A 158 25.86 8.97 2.22
CA GLY A 158 25.74 7.70 2.91
C GLY A 158 25.91 6.54 1.92
N PHE A 159 26.49 5.42 2.38
CA PHE A 159 26.48 4.18 1.64
C PHE A 159 25.26 3.35 2.01
N CYS A 160 24.37 3.06 1.06
CA CYS A 160 23.15 2.29 1.30
C CYS A 160 23.14 0.99 0.49
N SER A 161 23.83 -0.03 1.01
CA SER A 161 23.87 -1.36 0.37
C SER A 161 22.56 -2.13 0.55
N ARG A 162 22.37 -3.16 -0.29
CA ARG A 162 21.24 -4.11 -0.19
C ARG A 162 21.11 -4.74 1.21
N SER A 163 22.24 -4.88 1.95
CA SER A 163 22.19 -5.39 3.32
C SER A 163 21.33 -4.54 4.28
N ARG A 164 21.03 -3.29 3.96
CA ARG A 164 20.15 -2.45 4.78
C ARG A 164 18.66 -2.67 4.52
N TYR A 165 18.32 -3.43 3.52
CA TYR A 165 16.96 -3.89 3.28
C TYR A 165 16.70 -5.17 4.09
N ILE A 166 15.75 -5.13 4.98
CA ILE A 166 15.38 -6.24 5.85
C ILE A 166 14.00 -6.76 5.43
N VAL A 167 13.95 -8.02 5.05
CA VAL A 167 12.67 -8.69 4.78
C VAL A 167 12.18 -9.35 6.07
N ILE A 168 10.95 -9.04 6.44
CA ILE A 168 10.25 -9.60 7.61
C ILE A 168 9.09 -10.50 7.16
N PRO A 169 8.77 -11.56 7.91
CA PRO A 169 7.63 -12.44 7.57
C PRO A 169 6.28 -11.73 7.71
N GLY A 170 5.33 -12.00 6.79
CA GLY A 170 3.96 -11.50 6.90
C GLY A 170 3.19 -12.06 8.11
N LYS A 171 3.45 -13.33 8.54
CA LYS A 171 2.79 -13.91 9.72
C LYS A 171 3.37 -13.34 11.02
N ARG A 172 2.50 -12.74 11.85
CA ARG A 172 2.85 -12.03 13.09
C ARG A 172 3.80 -12.81 14.01
N ASN A 173 3.51 -14.09 14.31
CA ASN A 173 4.35 -14.89 15.22
C ASN A 173 5.78 -15.12 14.68
N LEU A 174 5.93 -15.24 13.36
CA LEU A 174 7.24 -15.37 12.72
C LEU A 174 7.96 -14.01 12.67
N ARG A 175 7.21 -12.94 12.46
CA ARG A 175 7.73 -11.57 12.43
C ARG A 175 8.28 -11.15 13.80
N LEU A 176 7.56 -11.41 14.88
CA LEU A 176 8.06 -11.14 16.24
C LEU A 176 9.32 -11.93 16.59
N ARG A 177 9.42 -13.19 16.13
CA ARG A 177 10.68 -13.96 16.26
C ARG A 177 11.80 -13.31 15.47
N LYS A 178 11.51 -12.83 14.25
CA LYS A 178 12.49 -12.15 13.40
C LYS A 178 12.95 -10.83 14.02
N TYR A 179 12.06 -10.06 14.61
CA TYR A 179 12.43 -8.84 15.35
C TYR A 179 13.40 -9.15 16.50
N ARG A 180 13.14 -10.20 17.28
CA ARG A 180 14.03 -10.61 18.38
C ARG A 180 15.41 -11.05 17.88
N GLU A 181 15.47 -11.80 16.78
CA GLU A 181 16.74 -12.18 16.12
C GLU A 181 17.53 -10.95 15.64
N LEU A 182 16.84 -9.96 15.09
CA LEU A 182 17.45 -8.76 14.51
C LEU A 182 17.71 -7.64 15.52
N LEU A 183 17.27 -7.79 16.75
CA LEU A 183 17.33 -6.73 17.76
C LEU A 183 18.71 -6.09 17.93
N PRO A 184 19.82 -6.84 18.03
CA PRO A 184 21.16 -6.23 18.11
C PRO A 184 21.47 -5.33 16.91
N ARG A 185 21.05 -5.73 15.73
CA ARG A 185 21.25 -4.98 14.50
C ARG A 185 20.37 -3.73 14.42
N PHE A 186 19.16 -3.81 14.93
CA PHE A 186 18.24 -2.67 15.02
C PHE A 186 18.80 -1.59 15.97
N LEU A 187 19.31 -2.00 17.13
CA LEU A 187 19.93 -1.11 18.10
C LEU A 187 21.23 -0.47 17.56
N GLU A 188 22.03 -1.19 16.78
CA GLU A 188 23.21 -0.62 16.11
C GLU A 188 22.80 0.43 15.05
N ALA A 189 21.77 0.17 14.28
CA ALA A 189 21.28 1.08 13.25
C ALA A 189 20.64 2.35 13.82
N LYS A 190 20.03 2.27 14.99
CA LYS A 190 19.33 3.35 15.72
C LYS A 190 18.14 3.97 15.00
N ALA A 191 17.85 3.60 13.77
CA ALA A 191 16.68 4.06 13.03
C ALA A 191 16.18 2.99 12.04
N LEU A 192 14.88 2.80 12.00
CA LEU A 192 14.17 1.87 11.13
C LEU A 192 13.11 2.59 10.32
N ALA A 193 13.17 2.42 9.00
CA ALA A 193 12.14 2.87 8.07
C ALA A 193 11.29 1.67 7.67
N PHE A 194 10.08 1.55 8.21
CA PHE A 194 9.14 0.51 7.81
C PHE A 194 8.37 0.93 6.57
N SER A 195 8.10 -0.05 5.69
CA SER A 195 7.32 0.18 4.49
C SER A 195 5.81 0.33 4.73
N SER A 196 5.33 0.08 5.95
CA SER A 196 3.93 0.29 6.34
C SER A 196 3.82 0.72 7.81
N ASP A 197 2.77 1.46 8.13
CA ASP A 197 2.44 1.85 9.50
C ASP A 197 2.13 0.62 10.36
N TYR A 198 1.44 -0.37 9.81
CA TYR A 198 1.10 -1.57 10.57
C TYR A 198 2.34 -2.25 11.15
N ASN A 199 3.35 -2.48 10.32
CA ASN A 199 4.60 -3.12 10.76
C ASN A 199 5.41 -2.21 11.69
N ALA A 200 5.41 -0.89 11.46
CA ALA A 200 6.06 0.08 12.34
C ALA A 200 5.44 0.10 13.75
N ILE A 201 4.11 0.14 13.82
CA ILE A 201 3.36 0.13 15.08
C ILE A 201 3.57 -1.18 15.84
N GLU A 202 3.55 -2.32 15.14
CA GLU A 202 3.86 -3.60 15.78
C GLU A 202 5.29 -3.65 16.32
N ALA A 203 6.25 -3.08 15.59
CA ALA A 203 7.64 -2.99 16.04
C ALA A 203 7.80 -2.07 17.26
N ILE A 204 7.10 -0.93 17.32
CA ILE A 204 7.10 -0.05 18.48
C ILE A 204 6.56 -0.80 19.72
N ASN A 205 5.47 -1.53 19.60
CA ASN A 205 4.93 -2.35 20.68
C ASN A 205 5.91 -3.45 21.09
N PHE A 206 6.56 -4.12 20.13
CA PHE A 206 7.60 -5.10 20.42
C PHE A 206 8.78 -4.47 21.20
N PHE A 207 9.26 -3.30 20.80
CA PHE A 207 10.33 -2.60 21.50
C PHE A 207 9.92 -2.22 22.92
N PHE A 208 8.69 -1.76 23.12
CA PHE A 208 8.14 -1.48 24.44
C PHE A 208 8.17 -2.74 25.34
N ASP A 209 7.74 -3.90 24.82
CA ASP A 209 7.74 -5.18 25.54
C ASP A 209 9.16 -5.65 25.89
N GLU A 210 10.18 -5.33 25.07
CA GLU A 210 11.60 -5.62 25.32
C GLU A 210 12.31 -4.52 26.16
N GLY A 211 11.57 -3.51 26.65
CA GLY A 211 12.11 -2.42 27.47
C GLY A 211 12.94 -1.39 26.69
N ILE A 212 12.75 -1.29 25.38
CA ILE A 212 13.47 -0.37 24.48
C ILE A 212 12.60 0.85 24.19
N MET A 213 13.15 2.03 24.44
CA MET A 213 12.43 3.29 24.26
C MET A 213 12.53 3.81 22.82
N VAL A 214 11.37 4.14 22.26
CA VAL A 214 11.22 4.88 21.00
C VAL A 214 10.77 6.30 21.35
N PRO A 215 11.44 7.35 20.88
CA PRO A 215 12.56 7.36 19.92
C PRO A 215 13.97 7.35 20.56
N GLU A 216 14.11 7.30 21.89
CA GLU A 216 15.37 7.58 22.60
C GLU A 216 16.49 6.61 22.24
N GLN A 217 16.19 5.31 22.14
CA GLN A 217 17.16 4.27 21.80
C GLN A 217 17.08 3.85 20.33
N ILE A 218 15.89 3.92 19.74
CA ILE A 218 15.65 3.57 18.34
C ILE A 218 14.54 4.44 17.76
N SER A 219 14.81 5.10 16.65
CA SER A 219 13.81 5.87 15.88
C SER A 219 13.09 4.98 14.88
N VAL A 220 11.80 5.23 14.69
CA VAL A 220 10.94 4.43 13.81
C VAL A 220 10.12 5.34 12.90
N THR A 221 10.08 5.03 11.59
CA THR A 221 9.13 5.63 10.66
C THR A 221 8.25 4.57 10.04
N GLY A 222 7.03 4.95 9.67
CA GLY A 222 6.07 4.13 8.92
C GLY A 222 5.81 4.67 7.53
N TYR A 223 4.72 4.18 6.93
CA TYR A 223 4.16 4.59 5.66
C TYR A 223 2.64 4.34 5.70
N ASP A 224 1.83 5.20 5.14
CA ASP A 224 0.38 5.23 4.91
C ASP A 224 -0.32 6.38 5.63
N ASP A 225 0.18 6.83 6.78
CA ASP A 225 -0.46 7.77 7.72
C ASP A 225 -1.85 7.29 8.17
N SER A 226 -1.91 6.01 8.50
CA SER A 226 -3.13 5.38 9.00
C SER A 226 -3.61 6.06 10.31
N VAL A 227 -4.89 5.94 10.61
CA VAL A 227 -5.47 6.50 11.85
C VAL A 227 -4.69 6.09 13.10
N TYR A 228 -4.13 4.89 13.12
CA TYR A 228 -3.35 4.37 14.24
C TYR A 228 -2.00 5.06 14.42
N ALA A 229 -1.41 5.65 13.37
CA ALA A 229 -0.15 6.38 13.46
C ALA A 229 -0.23 7.57 14.42
N SER A 230 -1.40 8.21 14.52
CA SER A 230 -1.66 9.31 15.46
C SER A 230 -2.09 8.85 16.86
N MET A 231 -2.54 7.59 17.01
CA MET A 231 -3.08 7.05 18.26
C MET A 231 -2.04 6.33 19.11
N ILE A 232 -1.00 5.76 18.51
CA ILE A 232 0.11 5.10 19.23
C ILE A 232 0.98 6.10 20.02
N ARG A 233 1.73 5.60 20.98
CA ARG A 233 2.75 6.37 21.72
C ARG A 233 4.12 5.66 21.61
N PRO A 234 5.14 6.43 21.13
CA PRO A 234 5.08 7.78 20.55
C PRO A 234 4.23 7.80 19.28
N LYS A 235 3.67 8.97 18.89
CA LYS A 235 2.98 9.13 17.61
C LYS A 235 3.95 8.86 16.46
N LEU A 236 3.51 8.09 15.47
CA LEU A 236 4.37 7.61 14.40
C LEU A 236 4.63 8.70 13.33
N THR A 237 5.90 9.01 13.09
CA THR A 237 6.38 9.71 11.89
C THR A 237 6.18 8.78 10.70
N THR A 238 5.50 9.24 9.64
CA THR A 238 5.08 8.39 8.53
C THR A 238 4.95 9.19 7.24
N VAL A 239 4.75 8.52 6.12
CA VAL A 239 4.38 9.16 4.85
C VAL A 239 2.88 9.09 4.67
N HIS A 240 2.25 10.24 4.48
CA HIS A 240 0.83 10.34 4.17
C HIS A 240 0.58 9.98 2.72
N GLN A 241 -0.38 9.08 2.49
CA GLN A 241 -1.06 8.86 1.22
C GLN A 241 -2.55 9.19 1.37
N ASP A 242 -3.09 9.98 0.47
CA ASP A 242 -4.51 10.32 0.48
C ASP A 242 -5.33 9.15 -0.09
N ILE A 243 -5.73 8.23 0.80
CA ILE A 243 -6.48 7.02 0.44
C ILE A 243 -7.86 7.38 -0.12
N PRO A 244 -8.64 8.32 0.50
CA PRO A 244 -9.88 8.81 -0.09
C PRO A 244 -9.70 9.35 -1.50
N GLN A 245 -8.71 10.20 -1.74
CA GLN A 245 -8.44 10.75 -3.07
C GLN A 245 -8.07 9.63 -4.08
N LYS A 246 -7.31 8.62 -3.66
CA LYS A 246 -6.99 7.44 -4.49
C LYS A 246 -8.26 6.69 -4.89
N ALA A 247 -9.16 6.44 -3.93
CA ALA A 247 -10.45 5.79 -4.17
C ALA A 247 -11.32 6.60 -5.14
N HIS A 248 -11.43 7.92 -4.90
CA HIS A 248 -12.15 8.85 -5.76
C HIS A 248 -11.67 8.79 -7.20
N VAL A 249 -10.37 8.98 -7.42
CA VAL A 249 -9.77 8.96 -8.77
C VAL A 249 -9.99 7.61 -9.45
N ALA A 250 -9.86 6.49 -8.72
CA ALA A 250 -10.06 5.16 -9.29
C ALA A 250 -11.52 4.94 -9.72
N LEU A 251 -12.49 5.34 -8.88
CA LEU A 251 -13.92 5.22 -9.19
C LEU A 251 -14.33 6.16 -10.33
N GLU A 252 -13.94 7.44 -10.29
CA GLU A 252 -14.22 8.40 -11.36
C GLU A 252 -13.74 7.89 -12.72
N ARG A 253 -12.52 7.39 -12.79
CA ARG A 253 -11.95 6.82 -14.02
C ARG A 253 -12.71 5.58 -14.48
N LEU A 254 -13.11 4.71 -13.56
CA LEU A 254 -13.92 3.54 -13.91
C LEU A 254 -15.27 3.96 -14.48
N MET A 255 -15.95 4.93 -13.87
CA MET A 255 -17.23 5.46 -14.34
C MET A 255 -17.13 6.06 -15.74
N LYS A 256 -16.09 6.86 -16.02
CA LYS A 256 -15.80 7.38 -17.38
C LYS A 256 -15.65 6.26 -18.41
N LEU A 257 -14.89 5.22 -18.06
CA LEU A 257 -14.74 4.05 -18.95
C LEU A 257 -16.08 3.32 -19.20
N ILE A 258 -16.93 3.17 -18.17
CA ILE A 258 -18.26 2.56 -18.28
C ILE A 258 -19.15 3.39 -19.22
N GLN A 259 -19.06 4.71 -19.17
CA GLN A 259 -19.77 5.65 -20.04
C GLN A 259 -19.21 5.69 -21.47
N GLY A 260 -18.14 4.96 -21.75
CA GLY A 260 -17.53 4.85 -23.08
C GLY A 260 -16.47 5.90 -23.39
N GLU A 261 -16.04 6.68 -22.40
CA GLU A 261 -14.96 7.63 -22.57
C GLU A 261 -13.60 6.93 -22.74
N THR A 262 -12.68 7.60 -23.44
CA THR A 262 -11.30 7.14 -23.59
C THR A 262 -10.40 7.91 -22.63
N LEU A 263 -9.60 7.19 -21.86
CA LEU A 263 -8.62 7.77 -20.93
C LEU A 263 -7.22 7.66 -21.53
N ASN A 264 -6.59 8.81 -21.83
CA ASN A 264 -5.28 8.87 -22.47
C ASN A 264 -4.13 8.50 -21.53
N GLU A 265 -4.23 8.90 -20.26
CA GLU A 265 -3.23 8.60 -19.26
C GLU A 265 -3.53 7.24 -18.60
N LEU A 266 -2.59 6.31 -18.72
CA LEU A 266 -2.76 4.95 -18.21
C LEU A 266 -2.47 4.81 -16.72
N ASN A 267 -1.61 5.65 -16.17
CA ASN A 267 -1.18 5.56 -14.78
C ASN A 267 -1.25 6.91 -14.08
N ILE A 268 -2.11 7.01 -13.08
CA ILE A 268 -2.19 8.17 -12.19
C ILE A 268 -1.38 7.88 -10.94
N LYS A 269 -0.50 8.81 -10.58
CA LYS A 269 0.27 8.77 -9.33
C LYS A 269 -0.14 9.94 -8.43
N ASN A 270 -0.86 9.65 -7.37
CA ASN A 270 -1.18 10.64 -6.35
C ASN A 270 0.10 11.03 -5.58
N PRO A 271 0.27 12.31 -5.22
CA PRO A 271 1.41 12.76 -4.43
C PRO A 271 1.34 12.22 -3.01
N VAL A 272 2.51 12.13 -2.38
CA VAL A 272 2.66 11.73 -0.97
C VAL A 272 3.57 12.73 -0.26
N TYR A 273 3.45 12.83 1.07
CA TYR A 273 4.29 13.72 1.87
C TYR A 273 4.60 13.16 3.25
N LEU A 274 5.78 13.48 3.77
CA LEU A 274 6.21 13.09 5.11
C LEU A 274 5.44 13.86 6.19
N VAL A 275 4.90 13.14 7.16
CA VAL A 275 4.28 13.66 8.38
C VAL A 275 5.18 13.37 9.55
N LYS A 276 5.86 14.39 10.06
CA LYS A 276 6.74 14.28 11.22
C LYS A 276 5.95 14.26 12.51
N ARG A 277 6.28 13.31 13.40
CA ARG A 277 5.69 13.14 14.73
C ARG A 277 6.79 12.75 15.75
N ASP A 278 6.41 12.02 16.78
CA ASP A 278 7.23 11.82 17.99
C ASP A 278 8.16 10.59 17.92
N SER A 279 8.04 9.71 16.91
CA SER A 279 8.77 8.43 16.85
C SER A 279 10.19 8.51 16.28
N VAL A 280 10.64 9.70 15.93
CA VAL A 280 12.02 9.98 15.48
C VAL A 280 12.62 11.05 16.36
N LYS A 281 13.83 10.79 16.87
CA LYS A 281 14.61 11.78 17.63
C LYS A 281 15.39 12.65 16.64
N GLU A 282 15.13 13.94 16.68
CA GLU A 282 15.87 14.96 15.93
C GLU A 282 17.20 15.32 16.59
#